data_0cd7efec0c551aba0140f221a3689eb9
#
_entry.id   0cd7efec0c551aba0140f221a3689eb9
#
_cell.length_a   1.000
_cell.length_b   1.000
_cell.length_c   1.000
_cell.angle_alpha   90.00
_cell.angle_beta   90.00
_cell.angle_gamma   90.00
#
_symmetry.space_group_name_H-M   'P 1'
#
loop_
_entity.id
_entity.type
_entity.pdbx_description
1 polymer ?
#
loop_
_entity_poly.entity_id
_entity_poly.type
_entity_poly.pdbx_seq_one_letter_code
_entity_poly.pdbx_strand_id
1 'polypeptide(L)'
;KFLKYSSKPTDYLDAFSIRNGIDVLTQHVARPNNDQDKEIYRIAVQKWINSGERLNYNDLPERLKTHNNRNSFIDRFKIVAPELPFSQTIVAHIAKDGHHFIHPNLKQNRSISVREAARLQSFPDDYYFEGIKENSNRTSAFKQIGNAVPPLMAKMIAENIKSIL
;
A
#
# COMPACT_ATOMS: atom_id res chain seq x y z
N LYS A 1 -14.12 -9.92 -8.16
CA LYS A 1 -14.20 -11.00 -7.19
C LYS A 1 -14.41 -10.38 -5.81
N PHE A 2 -15.50 -10.73 -5.15
CA PHE A 2 -15.80 -10.27 -3.79
C PHE A 2 -15.31 -11.33 -2.80
N LEU A 3 -14.68 -10.88 -1.72
CA LEU A 3 -14.24 -11.74 -0.63
C LEU A 3 -15.01 -11.35 0.63
N LYS A 4 -15.36 -12.32 1.45
CA LYS A 4 -15.88 -12.03 2.79
C LYS A 4 -14.73 -11.72 3.74
N TYR A 5 -14.98 -10.88 4.72
CA TYR A 5 -14.01 -10.66 5.80
C TYR A 5 -13.83 -11.96 6.61
N SER A 6 -12.60 -12.29 6.94
CA SER A 6 -12.25 -13.46 7.75
C SER A 6 -12.16 -13.14 9.25
N SER A 7 -12.18 -11.87 9.62
CA SER A 7 -12.02 -11.41 11.00
C SER A 7 -12.91 -10.21 11.30
N LYS A 8 -13.15 -9.95 12.59
CA LYS A 8 -13.73 -8.68 13.06
C LYS A 8 -12.82 -7.50 12.67
N PRO A 9 -13.36 -6.27 12.56
CA PRO A 9 -12.53 -5.10 12.36
C PRO A 9 -11.60 -4.89 13.56
N THR A 10 -10.50 -4.19 13.33
CA THR A 10 -9.64 -3.65 14.39
C THR A 10 -10.24 -2.36 14.92
N ASP A 11 -9.82 -1.92 16.10
CA ASP A 11 -10.28 -0.67 16.71
C ASP A 11 -10.12 0.53 15.78
N TYR A 12 -9.03 0.58 15.01
CA TYR A 12 -8.82 1.61 13.98
C TYR A 12 -9.90 1.58 12.89
N LEU A 13 -10.23 0.40 12.38
CA LEU A 13 -11.23 0.25 11.32
C LEU A 13 -12.63 0.63 11.77
N ASP A 14 -12.94 0.41 13.05
CA ASP A 14 -14.21 0.81 13.67
C ASP A 14 -14.23 2.29 14.02
N ALA A 15 -13.21 2.79 14.72
CA ALA A 15 -13.12 4.18 15.17
C ALA A 15 -13.23 5.19 14.01
N PHE A 16 -12.68 4.84 12.85
CA PHE A 16 -12.72 5.69 11.67
C PHE A 16 -13.73 5.23 10.59
N SER A 17 -14.61 4.31 10.94
CA SER A 17 -15.66 3.78 10.03
C SER A 17 -15.10 3.29 8.69
N ILE A 18 -13.91 2.68 8.71
CA ILE A 18 -13.26 2.23 7.47
C ILE A 18 -14.05 1.11 6.81
N ARG A 19 -14.61 0.14 7.57
CA ARG A 19 -15.49 -0.90 7.01
C ARG A 19 -16.88 -0.39 6.66
N ASN A 20 -17.34 0.68 7.28
CA ASN A 20 -18.59 1.38 7.00
C ASN A 20 -19.82 0.46 6.86
N GLY A 21 -19.90 -0.58 7.70
CA GLY A 21 -21.04 -1.51 7.76
C GLY A 21 -21.12 -2.55 6.65
N ILE A 22 -20.18 -2.57 5.69
CA ILE A 22 -20.15 -3.60 4.65
C ILE A 22 -19.46 -4.88 5.14
N ASP A 23 -19.92 -6.03 4.65
CA ASP A 23 -19.41 -7.36 5.00
C ASP A 23 -18.54 -8.00 3.92
N VAL A 24 -18.34 -7.30 2.80
CA VAL A 24 -17.56 -7.75 1.66
C VAL A 24 -16.32 -6.90 1.42
N LEU A 25 -15.22 -7.57 1.13
CA LEU A 25 -13.96 -6.95 0.76
C LEU A 25 -13.83 -6.86 -0.76
N THR A 26 -13.80 -5.64 -1.28
CA THR A 26 -13.64 -5.36 -2.71
C THR A 26 -12.22 -4.96 -3.05
N GLN A 27 -11.80 -5.13 -4.30
CA GLN A 27 -10.50 -4.68 -4.82
C GLN A 27 -9.26 -5.13 -4.02
N HIS A 28 -9.41 -6.22 -3.24
CA HIS A 28 -8.28 -6.83 -2.53
C HIS A 28 -7.51 -7.77 -3.47
N VAL A 29 -6.93 -7.17 -4.50
CA VAL A 29 -6.15 -7.87 -5.52
C VAL A 29 -4.77 -7.22 -5.59
N ALA A 30 -3.73 -8.00 -5.31
CA ALA A 30 -2.36 -7.58 -5.48
C ALA A 30 -1.97 -7.60 -6.96
N ARG A 31 -0.94 -6.84 -7.32
CA ARG A 31 -0.36 -6.96 -8.66
C ARG A 31 0.44 -8.26 -8.77
N PRO A 32 0.52 -8.85 -9.96
CA PRO A 32 1.49 -9.91 -10.20
C PRO A 32 2.90 -9.31 -10.13
N ASN A 33 3.79 -10.01 -9.44
CA ASN A 33 5.21 -9.69 -9.37
C ASN A 33 5.97 -10.80 -10.08
N ASN A 34 7.05 -10.46 -10.78
CA ASN A 34 7.95 -11.43 -11.37
C ASN A 34 8.80 -12.12 -10.28
N ASP A 35 9.52 -13.15 -10.63
CA ASP A 35 10.27 -13.93 -9.63
C ASP A 35 11.46 -13.16 -9.05
N GLN A 36 12.08 -12.29 -9.83
CA GLN A 36 13.11 -11.37 -9.36
C GLN A 36 12.57 -10.39 -8.30
N ASP A 37 11.43 -9.76 -8.56
CA ASP A 37 10.77 -8.88 -7.58
C ASP A 37 10.44 -9.64 -6.29
N LYS A 38 9.89 -10.84 -6.41
CA LYS A 38 9.56 -11.69 -5.26
C LYS A 38 10.79 -12.06 -4.43
N GLU A 39 11.92 -12.30 -5.09
CA GLU A 39 13.17 -12.57 -4.40
C GLU A 39 13.65 -11.35 -3.62
N ILE A 40 13.66 -10.18 -4.26
CA ILE A 40 14.02 -8.90 -3.62
C ILE A 40 13.08 -8.58 -2.46
N TYR A 41 11.77 -8.79 -2.62
CA TYR A 41 10.79 -8.56 -1.56
C TYR A 41 11.03 -9.46 -0.35
N ARG A 42 11.37 -10.73 -0.59
CA ARG A 42 11.74 -11.66 0.49
C ARG A 42 12.96 -11.17 1.26
N ILE A 43 14.00 -10.70 0.55
CA ILE A 43 15.21 -10.14 1.18
C ILE A 43 14.85 -8.89 1.98
N ALA A 44 14.04 -7.98 1.43
CA ALA A 44 13.64 -6.76 2.11
C ALA A 44 12.84 -7.05 3.39
N VAL A 45 11.86 -7.95 3.32
CA VAL A 45 11.05 -8.34 4.49
C VAL A 45 11.90 -9.05 5.53
N GLN A 46 12.79 -9.96 5.11
CA GLN A 46 13.67 -10.68 6.03
C GLN A 46 14.64 -9.73 6.75
N LYS A 47 15.23 -8.77 6.04
CA LYS A 47 16.11 -7.76 6.65
C LYS A 47 15.36 -6.96 7.70
N TRP A 48 14.15 -6.51 7.39
CA TRP A 48 13.32 -5.79 8.33
C TRP A 48 12.99 -6.60 9.58
N ILE A 49 12.57 -7.85 9.42
CA ILE A 49 12.27 -8.75 10.56
C ILE A 49 13.50 -8.93 11.47
N ASN A 50 14.69 -9.04 10.88
CA ASN A 50 15.91 -9.35 11.62
C ASN A 50 16.52 -8.13 12.30
N SER A 51 16.44 -6.94 11.71
CA SER A 51 17.17 -5.75 12.18
C SER A 51 16.34 -4.46 12.28
N GLY A 52 15.10 -4.44 11.80
CA GLY A 52 14.30 -3.22 11.70
C GLY A 52 14.84 -2.22 10.65
N GLU A 53 15.77 -2.66 9.80
CA GLU A 53 16.39 -1.80 8.80
C GLU A 53 15.78 -1.99 7.41
N ARG A 54 15.73 -0.89 6.64
CA ARG A 54 15.33 -0.94 5.24
C ARG A 54 16.42 -1.56 4.38
N LEU A 55 16.01 -2.26 3.33
CA LEU A 55 16.93 -2.79 2.33
C LEU A 55 17.57 -1.63 1.54
N ASN A 56 18.91 -1.56 1.55
CA ASN A 56 19.64 -0.75 0.60
C ASN A 56 19.80 -1.54 -0.72
N TYR A 57 19.47 -0.92 -1.84
CA TYR A 57 19.58 -1.55 -3.16
C TYR A 57 20.98 -2.09 -3.46
N ASN A 58 22.02 -1.41 -2.98
CA ASN A 58 23.41 -1.80 -3.19
C ASN A 58 23.83 -3.04 -2.38
N ASP A 59 23.04 -3.42 -1.35
CA ASP A 59 23.29 -4.65 -0.57
C ASP A 59 22.75 -5.91 -1.28
N LEU A 60 21.97 -5.74 -2.35
CA LEU A 60 21.48 -6.88 -3.12
C LEU A 60 22.62 -7.63 -3.83
N PRO A 61 22.47 -8.94 -4.08
CA PRO A 61 23.33 -9.68 -5.00
C PRO A 61 23.34 -9.02 -6.40
N GLU A 62 24.51 -9.02 -7.08
CA GLU A 62 24.65 -8.34 -8.39
C GLU A 62 23.61 -8.78 -9.43
N ARG A 63 23.24 -10.05 -9.46
CA ARG A 63 22.22 -10.58 -10.37
C ARG A 63 20.82 -9.97 -10.19
N LEU A 64 20.55 -9.35 -9.04
CA LEU A 64 19.28 -8.66 -8.72
C LEU A 64 19.35 -7.15 -8.95
N LYS A 65 20.54 -6.60 -9.22
CA LYS A 65 20.77 -5.17 -9.45
C LYS A 65 20.62 -4.80 -10.92
N THR A 66 19.42 -4.88 -11.44
CA THR A 66 19.11 -4.61 -12.86
C THR A 66 18.97 -3.13 -13.21
N HIS A 67 18.87 -2.25 -12.23
CA HIS A 67 18.71 -0.83 -12.46
C HIS A 67 20.05 -0.15 -12.68
N ASN A 68 20.17 0.66 -13.74
CA ASN A 68 21.41 1.36 -14.09
C ASN A 68 21.81 2.42 -13.06
N ASN A 69 20.84 3.13 -12.48
CA ASN A 69 21.12 4.12 -11.44
C ASN A 69 21.25 3.43 -10.08
N ARG A 70 22.49 3.43 -9.56
CA ARG A 70 22.83 2.84 -8.26
C ARG A 70 23.12 3.88 -7.17
N ASN A 71 23.05 5.16 -7.50
CA ASN A 71 23.42 6.25 -6.60
C ASN A 71 22.21 6.94 -5.97
N SER A 72 21.06 6.93 -6.64
CA SER A 72 19.81 7.47 -6.13
C SER A 72 18.74 6.38 -6.00
N PHE A 73 17.73 6.64 -5.17
CA PHE A 73 16.67 5.67 -4.85
C PHE A 73 17.20 4.33 -4.35
N ILE A 74 18.26 4.36 -3.55
CA ILE A 74 18.85 3.15 -2.96
C ILE A 74 17.91 2.45 -1.97
N ASP A 75 16.91 3.16 -1.45
CA ASP A 75 15.87 2.68 -0.55
C ASP A 75 14.54 2.34 -1.28
N ARG A 76 14.60 2.03 -2.57
CA ARG A 76 13.43 1.80 -3.43
C ARG A 76 12.54 0.62 -3.04
N PHE A 77 13.07 -0.34 -2.32
CA PHE A 77 12.32 -1.52 -1.85
C PHE A 77 11.92 -1.33 -0.39
N LYS A 78 10.71 -0.77 -0.17
CA LYS A 78 10.22 -0.42 1.16
C LYS A 78 9.07 -1.33 1.57
N ILE A 79 9.12 -1.83 2.78
CA ILE A 79 8.00 -2.54 3.37
C ILE A 79 7.02 -1.58 4.04
N VAL A 80 5.76 -1.97 4.11
CA VAL A 80 4.76 -1.36 4.98
C VAL A 80 4.89 -2.04 6.33
N ALA A 81 5.58 -1.41 7.26
CA ALA A 81 5.93 -1.98 8.56
C ALA A 81 4.68 -2.06 9.47
N PRO A 82 4.29 -3.26 9.92
CA PRO A 82 3.05 -3.43 10.68
C PRO A 82 3.14 -2.91 12.13
N GLU A 83 4.35 -2.82 12.67
CA GLU A 83 4.63 -2.34 14.03
C GLU A 83 4.71 -0.81 14.13
N LEU A 84 4.75 -0.11 13.01
CA LEU A 84 4.76 1.35 12.98
C LEU A 84 3.32 1.91 12.93
N PRO A 85 3.02 3.00 13.65
CA PRO A 85 1.69 3.62 13.64
C PRO A 85 1.39 4.40 12.34
N PHE A 86 2.33 4.45 11.42
CA PHE A 86 2.22 5.13 10.12
C PHE A 86 2.94 4.36 9.03
N SER A 87 2.54 4.57 7.79
CA SER A 87 3.25 4.09 6.61
C SER A 87 3.96 5.24 5.88
N GLN A 88 4.81 4.89 4.93
CA GLN A 88 5.28 5.88 3.95
C GLN A 88 4.11 6.44 3.14
N THR A 89 4.22 7.71 2.74
CA THR A 89 3.21 8.42 1.95
C THR A 89 2.87 7.66 0.68
N ILE A 90 1.59 7.39 0.45
CA ILE A 90 1.10 6.81 -0.80
C ILE A 90 1.06 7.91 -1.85
N VAL A 91 1.80 7.72 -2.93
CA VAL A 91 1.87 8.66 -4.06
C VAL A 91 1.47 7.97 -5.36
N ALA A 92 1.13 8.76 -6.40
CA ALA A 92 0.67 8.24 -7.70
C ALA A 92 1.62 7.22 -8.35
N HIS A 93 2.90 7.24 -7.99
CA HIS A 93 3.91 6.28 -8.46
C HIS A 93 3.57 4.83 -8.09
N ILE A 94 2.79 4.58 -7.05
CA ILE A 94 2.29 3.23 -6.71
C ILE A 94 1.59 2.56 -7.90
N ALA A 95 1.04 3.34 -8.84
CA ALA A 95 0.42 2.81 -10.05
C ALA A 95 1.41 2.15 -11.01
N LYS A 96 2.70 2.53 -10.97
CA LYS A 96 3.75 1.98 -11.85
C LYS A 96 4.29 0.65 -11.32
N ASP A 97 4.77 0.67 -10.09
CA ASP A 97 5.30 -0.51 -9.40
C ASP A 97 4.90 -0.50 -7.92
N GLY A 98 5.11 -1.57 -7.23
CA GLY A 98 4.78 -1.71 -5.82
C GLY A 98 6.00 -1.75 -4.91
N HIS A 99 7.17 -1.41 -5.41
CA HIS A 99 8.44 -1.61 -4.71
C HIS A 99 8.53 -0.80 -3.41
N HIS A 100 7.90 0.37 -3.36
CA HIS A 100 7.84 1.20 -2.15
C HIS A 100 6.78 0.74 -1.14
N PHE A 101 5.99 -0.31 -1.47
CA PHE A 101 4.85 -0.75 -0.66
C PHE A 101 4.78 -2.27 -0.61
N ILE A 102 5.86 -2.89 -0.13
CA ILE A 102 5.96 -4.35 0.00
C ILE A 102 5.14 -4.79 1.22
N HIS A 103 4.32 -5.82 1.05
CA HIS A 103 3.56 -6.41 2.14
C HIS A 103 4.49 -7.14 3.13
N PRO A 104 4.36 -6.92 4.45
CA PRO A 104 5.34 -7.39 5.43
C PRO A 104 5.34 -8.91 5.67
N ASN A 105 4.33 -9.62 5.21
CA ASN A 105 4.22 -11.05 5.42
C ASN A 105 5.01 -11.84 4.37
N LEU A 106 6.06 -12.54 4.80
CA LEU A 106 6.92 -13.37 3.94
C LEU A 106 6.16 -14.42 3.11
N LYS A 107 5.08 -15.00 3.67
CA LYS A 107 4.30 -16.03 2.96
C LYS A 107 3.51 -15.44 1.80
N GLN A 108 3.07 -14.18 1.91
CA GLN A 108 2.34 -13.52 0.84
C GLN A 108 3.27 -13.00 -0.27
N ASN A 109 4.48 -12.56 0.07
CA ASN A 109 5.56 -12.19 -0.83
C ASN A 109 5.10 -11.38 -2.04
N ARG A 110 4.48 -10.24 -1.81
CA ARG A 110 3.83 -9.36 -2.80
C ARG A 110 3.91 -7.90 -2.39
N SER A 111 3.59 -6.98 -3.26
CA SER A 111 3.23 -5.62 -2.87
C SER A 111 1.79 -5.56 -2.33
N ILE A 112 1.43 -4.45 -1.68
CA ILE A 112 0.07 -4.26 -1.17
C ILE A 112 -0.97 -4.22 -2.30
N SER A 113 -2.20 -4.60 -1.96
CA SER A 113 -3.36 -4.56 -2.86
C SER A 113 -3.93 -3.14 -2.97
N VAL A 114 -4.85 -2.92 -3.91
CA VAL A 114 -5.60 -1.67 -4.05
C VAL A 114 -6.33 -1.32 -2.76
N ARG A 115 -7.04 -2.28 -2.15
CA ARG A 115 -7.77 -2.05 -0.89
C ARG A 115 -6.85 -1.74 0.28
N GLU A 116 -5.70 -2.39 0.39
CA GLU A 116 -4.72 -2.08 1.43
C GLU A 116 -4.17 -0.66 1.27
N ALA A 117 -3.84 -0.25 0.04
CA ALA A 117 -3.41 1.13 -0.23
C ALA A 117 -4.52 2.15 0.08
N ALA A 118 -5.77 1.85 -0.27
CA ALA A 118 -6.91 2.70 0.04
C ALA A 118 -7.10 2.89 1.56
N ARG A 119 -6.98 1.82 2.34
CA ARG A 119 -7.05 1.88 3.81
C ARG A 119 -5.92 2.69 4.43
N LEU A 120 -4.68 2.57 3.91
CA LEU A 120 -3.56 3.42 4.33
C LEU A 120 -3.81 4.92 4.06
N GLN A 121 -4.58 5.23 3.02
CA GLN A 121 -5.07 6.57 2.71
C GLN A 121 -6.41 6.89 3.39
N SER A 122 -6.86 6.08 4.35
CA SER A 122 -8.11 6.24 5.10
C SER A 122 -9.40 6.25 4.26
N PHE A 123 -9.39 5.68 3.06
CA PHE A 123 -10.63 5.47 2.31
C PHE A 123 -11.47 4.36 2.95
N PRO A 124 -12.79 4.54 3.05
CA PRO A 124 -13.66 3.49 3.54
C PRO A 124 -13.79 2.34 2.53
N ASP A 125 -14.14 1.16 3.02
CA ASP A 125 -14.18 -0.05 2.21
C ASP A 125 -15.34 -0.10 1.21
N ASP A 126 -16.39 0.69 1.43
CA ASP A 126 -17.50 0.90 0.50
C ASP A 126 -17.15 1.84 -0.66
N TYR A 127 -16.02 2.55 -0.58
CA TYR A 127 -15.53 3.34 -1.71
C TYR A 127 -14.90 2.43 -2.77
N TYR A 128 -15.45 2.49 -3.99
CA TYR A 128 -14.97 1.69 -5.12
C TYR A 128 -14.24 2.58 -6.14
N PHE A 129 -13.03 2.18 -6.51
CA PHE A 129 -12.20 2.91 -7.49
C PHE A 129 -12.45 2.37 -8.88
N GLU A 130 -13.09 3.16 -9.74
CA GLU A 130 -13.39 2.78 -11.12
C GLU A 130 -12.41 3.42 -12.12
N GLY A 131 -12.11 2.70 -13.19
CA GLY A 131 -11.40 3.24 -14.34
C GLY A 131 -12.37 3.64 -15.45
N ILE A 132 -11.97 4.58 -16.30
CA ILE A 132 -12.75 5.03 -17.46
C ILE A 132 -12.95 3.90 -18.49
N LYS A 133 -12.02 2.96 -18.56
CA LYS A 133 -12.06 1.82 -19.48
C LYS A 133 -12.54 0.57 -18.74
N GLU A 134 -13.45 -0.17 -19.34
CA GLU A 134 -13.78 -1.53 -18.92
C GLU A 134 -12.47 -2.34 -18.75
N ASN A 135 -12.30 -3.02 -17.63
CA ASN A 135 -11.11 -3.78 -17.26
C ASN A 135 -9.83 -2.98 -16.91
N SER A 136 -9.86 -1.67 -16.78
CA SER A 136 -8.68 -0.85 -16.38
C SER A 136 -8.52 -0.71 -14.87
N ASN A 137 -8.69 -1.78 -14.11
CA ASN A 137 -9.10 -1.67 -12.71
C ASN A 137 -7.99 -1.28 -11.73
N ARG A 138 -6.83 -1.97 -11.79
CA ARG A 138 -5.82 -1.82 -10.74
C ARG A 138 -4.96 -0.57 -10.89
N THR A 139 -4.43 -0.31 -12.06
CA THR A 139 -3.55 0.84 -12.32
C THR A 139 -4.30 2.16 -12.12
N SER A 140 -5.54 2.25 -12.63
CA SER A 140 -6.41 3.42 -12.43
C SER A 140 -6.73 3.64 -10.95
N ALA A 141 -7.07 2.58 -10.22
CA ALA A 141 -7.35 2.64 -8.79
C ALA A 141 -6.14 3.13 -7.99
N PHE A 142 -4.96 2.56 -8.20
CA PHE A 142 -3.74 3.03 -7.55
C PHE A 142 -3.41 4.49 -7.87
N LYS A 143 -3.64 4.93 -9.11
CA LYS A 143 -3.41 6.32 -9.51
C LYS A 143 -4.37 7.27 -8.79
N GLN A 144 -5.63 6.89 -8.66
CA GLN A 144 -6.64 7.67 -7.92
C GLN A 144 -6.26 7.77 -6.44
N ILE A 145 -5.93 6.64 -5.80
CA ILE A 145 -5.52 6.60 -4.40
C ILE A 145 -4.28 7.48 -4.17
N GLY A 146 -3.25 7.34 -5.00
CA GLY A 146 -2.00 8.07 -4.84
C GLY A 146 -2.07 9.57 -5.14
N ASN A 147 -3.11 10.03 -5.86
CA ASN A 147 -3.36 11.45 -6.13
C ASN A 147 -4.36 12.07 -5.13
N ALA A 148 -5.03 11.27 -4.32
CA ALA A 148 -6.06 11.76 -3.43
C ALA A 148 -5.48 12.38 -2.15
N VAL A 149 -6.19 13.35 -1.60
CA VAL A 149 -6.03 13.74 -0.20
C VAL A 149 -6.71 12.68 0.66
N PRO A 150 -6.05 12.16 1.71
CA PRO A 150 -6.67 11.17 2.59
C PRO A 150 -7.97 11.69 3.21
N PRO A 151 -9.10 10.97 3.14
CA PRO A 151 -10.39 11.44 3.65
C PRO A 151 -10.38 11.90 5.11
N LEU A 152 -9.69 11.20 6.01
CA LEU A 152 -9.57 11.62 7.41
C LEU A 152 -8.78 12.93 7.54
N MET A 153 -7.74 13.15 6.78
CA MET A 153 -6.99 14.40 6.77
C MET A 153 -7.89 15.55 6.26
N ALA A 154 -8.61 15.32 5.17
CA ALA A 154 -9.55 16.32 4.62
C ALA A 154 -10.64 16.68 5.65
N LYS A 155 -11.19 15.68 6.36
CA LYS A 155 -12.16 15.90 7.43
C LYS A 155 -11.58 16.76 8.55
N MET A 156 -10.39 16.44 9.04
CA MET A 156 -9.73 17.20 10.12
C MET A 156 -9.47 18.66 9.70
N ILE A 157 -9.04 18.89 8.46
CA ILE A 157 -8.85 20.24 7.92
C ILE A 157 -10.18 21.00 7.87
N ALA A 158 -11.24 20.35 7.37
CA ALA A 158 -12.58 20.98 7.26
C ALA A 158 -13.15 21.31 8.65
N GLU A 159 -12.99 20.44 9.65
CA GLU A 159 -13.41 20.70 11.04
C GLU A 159 -12.69 21.89 11.63
N ASN A 160 -11.37 22.03 11.40
CA ASN A 160 -10.61 23.19 11.85
C ASN A 160 -11.04 24.49 11.15
N ILE A 161 -11.29 24.46 9.84
CA ILE A 161 -11.80 25.64 9.12
C ILE A 161 -13.16 26.05 9.66
N LYS A 162 -14.07 25.09 9.89
CA LYS A 162 -15.40 25.36 10.45
C LYS A 162 -15.35 26.01 11.84
N SER A 163 -14.31 25.74 12.63
CA SER A 163 -14.16 26.33 13.97
C SER A 163 -13.70 27.80 13.94
N ILE A 164 -13.27 28.30 12.77
CA ILE A 164 -12.77 29.67 12.59
C ILE A 164 -13.84 30.58 11.92
N LEU A 165 -14.81 29.94 11.26
CA LEU A 165 -15.95 30.63 10.63
C LEU A 165 -17.09 30.85 11.62
#